data_ccf98bcf3be08b1650668063afe5e655
#
_entry.id   ccf98bcf3be08b1650668063afe5e655
#
_cell.length_a   1.000
_cell.length_b   1.000
_cell.length_c   1.000
_cell.angle_alpha   90.00
_cell.angle_beta   90.00
_cell.angle_gamma   90.00
#
_symmetry.space_group_name_H-M   'P 1'
#
loop_
_entity.id
_entity.type
_entity.pdbx_description
1 polymer ?
#
loop_
_entity_poly.entity_id
_entity_poly.type
_entity_poly.pdbx_seq_one_letter_code
_entity_poly.pdbx_strand_id
1 'polypeptide(L)'
;MHMIEVRQTEEFAHWLASLRDELAAKRIKQRIARVQIGLFGDTKSVGDGLIELRVDHGPGYRVYFVRRGDVLVILLCGGDKSSQSRDIARAKTMAEKLED
;
A
#
# COMPACT_ATOMS: atom_id res chain seq x y z
N MET A 1 -8.45 2.64 -22.32
CA MET A 1 -8.45 2.44 -20.85
C MET A 1 -7.13 2.96 -20.29
N HIS A 2 -7.21 3.70 -19.21
CA HIS A 2 -6.05 4.31 -18.58
C HIS A 2 -5.49 3.34 -17.52
N MET A 3 -4.21 3.00 -17.64
CA MET A 3 -3.52 2.17 -16.67
C MET A 3 -2.71 3.03 -15.72
N ILE A 4 -2.80 2.74 -14.43
CA ILE A 4 -2.00 3.40 -13.40
C ILE A 4 -0.70 2.61 -13.23
N GLU A 5 0.43 3.29 -13.31
CA GLU A 5 1.70 2.66 -12.99
C GLU A 5 1.80 2.48 -11.48
N VAL A 6 2.18 1.28 -11.03
CA VAL A 6 2.39 1.02 -9.61
C VAL A 6 3.86 0.70 -9.39
N ARG A 7 4.50 1.51 -8.56
CA ARG A 7 5.88 1.28 -8.12
C ARG A 7 5.88 0.89 -6.66
N GLN A 8 6.94 0.24 -6.23
CA GLN A 8 7.07 -0.16 -4.84
C GLN A 8 8.46 0.16 -4.33
N THR A 9 8.54 0.50 -3.05
CA THR A 9 9.83 0.65 -2.37
C THR A 9 10.41 -0.72 -2.07
N GLU A 10 11.72 -0.76 -1.81
CA GLU A 10 12.35 -2.00 -1.36
C GLU A 10 11.75 -2.48 -0.04
N GLU A 11 11.38 -1.55 0.82
CA GLU A 11 10.78 -1.89 2.11
C GLU A 11 9.44 -2.60 1.93
N PHE A 12 8.59 -2.10 1.02
CA PHE A 12 7.32 -2.75 0.73
C PHE A 12 7.55 -4.16 0.15
N ALA A 13 8.46 -4.28 -0.82
CA ALA A 13 8.76 -5.56 -1.43
C ALA A 13 9.25 -6.57 -0.40
N HIS A 14 10.12 -6.15 0.53
CA HIS A 14 10.62 -6.97 1.62
C HIS A 14 9.50 -7.43 2.55
N TRP A 15 8.64 -6.50 2.94
CA TRP A 15 7.50 -6.81 3.80
C TRP A 15 6.59 -7.86 3.16
N LEU A 16 6.22 -7.66 1.90
CA LEU A 16 5.34 -8.58 1.18
C LEU A 16 5.96 -9.98 1.08
N ALA A 17 7.24 -10.05 0.76
CA ALA A 17 7.96 -11.31 0.65
C ALA A 17 8.11 -12.02 2.00
N SER A 18 8.07 -11.27 3.11
CA SER A 18 8.23 -11.83 4.46
C SER A 18 6.96 -12.44 5.03
N LEU A 19 5.81 -12.22 4.40
CA LEU A 19 4.54 -12.74 4.90
C LEU A 19 4.51 -14.25 4.84
N ARG A 20 4.22 -14.87 5.98
CA ARG A 20 4.13 -16.34 6.07
C ARG A 20 2.83 -16.89 5.53
N ASP A 21 1.77 -16.09 5.60
CA ASP A 21 0.46 -16.46 5.09
C ASP A 21 0.43 -16.22 3.58
N GLU A 22 0.59 -17.29 2.80
CA GLU A 22 0.62 -17.23 1.35
C GLU A 22 -0.69 -16.73 0.75
N LEU A 23 -1.82 -17.05 1.38
CA LEU A 23 -3.12 -16.57 0.91
C LEU A 23 -3.24 -15.06 1.12
N ALA A 24 -2.74 -14.57 2.25
CA ALA A 24 -2.72 -13.13 2.51
C ALA A 24 -1.88 -12.40 1.45
N ALA A 25 -0.69 -12.90 1.15
CA ALA A 25 0.17 -12.33 0.12
C ALA A 25 -0.53 -12.28 -1.23
N LYS A 26 -1.21 -13.37 -1.59
CA LYS A 26 -1.97 -13.45 -2.85
C LYS A 26 -3.09 -12.40 -2.89
N ARG A 27 -3.83 -12.23 -1.81
CA ARG A 27 -4.92 -11.25 -1.74
C ARG A 27 -4.41 -9.83 -1.85
N ILE A 28 -3.27 -9.55 -1.21
CA ILE A 28 -2.64 -8.23 -1.31
C ILE A 28 -2.22 -7.96 -2.76
N LYS A 29 -1.58 -8.92 -3.41
CA LYS A 29 -1.18 -8.79 -4.82
C LYS A 29 -2.38 -8.57 -5.73
N GLN A 30 -3.49 -9.25 -5.49
CA GLN A 30 -4.72 -9.06 -6.27
C GLN A 30 -5.27 -7.65 -6.10
N ARG A 31 -5.25 -7.12 -4.88
CA ARG A 31 -5.69 -5.75 -4.63
C ARG A 31 -4.80 -4.73 -5.33
N ILE A 32 -3.51 -4.95 -5.36
CA ILE A 32 -2.55 -4.09 -6.07
C ILE A 32 -2.82 -4.15 -7.58
N ALA A 33 -3.07 -5.34 -8.11
CA ALA A 33 -3.39 -5.49 -9.54
C ALA A 33 -4.65 -4.70 -9.93
N ARG A 34 -5.65 -4.66 -9.05
CA ARG A 34 -6.87 -3.86 -9.28
C ARG A 34 -6.58 -2.37 -9.26
N VAL A 35 -5.65 -1.91 -8.45
CA VAL A 35 -5.26 -0.50 -8.44
C VAL A 35 -4.74 -0.07 -9.81
N GLN A 36 -4.04 -0.95 -10.52
CA GLN A 36 -3.51 -0.65 -11.86
C GLN A 36 -4.61 -0.31 -12.87
N ILE A 37 -5.82 -0.81 -12.67
CA ILE A 37 -6.96 -0.51 -13.54
C ILE A 37 -7.95 0.46 -12.87
N GLY A 38 -7.51 1.16 -11.82
CA GLY A 38 -8.29 2.18 -11.15
C GLY A 38 -9.30 1.69 -10.11
N LEU A 39 -9.27 0.42 -9.76
CA LEU A 39 -10.18 -0.15 -8.76
C LEU A 39 -9.48 -0.22 -7.40
N PHE A 40 -9.61 0.84 -6.61
CA PHE A 40 -8.91 0.95 -5.33
C PHE A 40 -9.52 0.11 -4.21
N GLY A 41 -10.84 -0.11 -4.26
CA GLY A 41 -11.52 -0.88 -3.22
C GLY A 41 -11.51 -0.18 -1.86
N ASP A 42 -11.35 -0.95 -0.80
CA ASP A 42 -11.41 -0.44 0.58
C ASP A 42 -10.15 0.35 0.91
N THR A 43 -10.24 1.67 0.78
CA THR A 43 -9.15 2.59 1.07
C THR A 43 -9.63 3.73 1.95
N LYS A 44 -8.68 4.37 2.66
CA LYS A 44 -8.97 5.48 3.54
C LYS A 44 -7.80 6.47 3.51
N SER A 45 -8.11 7.76 3.43
CA SER A 45 -7.09 8.79 3.60
C SER A 45 -6.69 8.84 5.07
N VAL A 46 -5.38 8.86 5.33
CA VAL A 46 -4.85 8.94 6.69
C VAL A 46 -4.02 10.21 6.92
N GLY A 47 -4.23 11.21 6.06
CA GLY A 47 -3.58 12.51 6.19
C GLY A 47 -2.33 12.65 5.34
N ASP A 48 -1.95 13.89 5.04
CA ASP A 48 -0.72 14.25 4.31
C ASP A 48 -0.59 13.55 2.94
N GLY A 49 -1.73 13.28 2.28
CA GLY A 49 -1.73 12.62 0.99
C GLY A 49 -1.50 11.11 1.05
N LEU A 50 -1.34 10.57 2.25
CA LEU A 50 -1.16 9.13 2.44
C LEU A 50 -2.48 8.41 2.42
N ILE A 51 -2.54 7.28 1.73
CA ILE A 51 -3.73 6.44 1.62
C ILE A 51 -3.43 5.06 2.18
N GLU A 52 -4.36 4.55 2.97
CA GLU A 52 -4.31 3.22 3.54
C GLU A 52 -5.23 2.32 2.73
N LEU A 53 -4.69 1.25 2.17
CA LEU A 53 -5.45 0.20 1.49
C LEU A 53 -5.62 -0.94 2.50
N ARG A 54 -6.86 -1.31 2.78
CA ARG A 54 -7.18 -2.33 3.79
C ARG A 54 -7.53 -3.65 3.14
N VAL A 55 -6.93 -4.71 3.65
CA VAL A 55 -7.19 -6.09 3.20
C VAL A 55 -7.79 -6.86 4.37
N ASP A 56 -9.06 -7.19 4.24
CA ASP A 56 -9.82 -7.88 5.28
C ASP A 56 -9.50 -9.38 5.25
N HIS A 57 -8.38 -9.73 5.88
CA HIS A 57 -7.90 -11.10 5.97
C HIS A 57 -6.95 -11.22 7.15
N GLY A 58 -7.08 -12.27 7.94
CA GLY A 58 -6.23 -12.53 9.10
C GLY A 58 -6.21 -11.37 10.07
N PRO A 59 -5.03 -10.86 10.44
CA PRO A 59 -4.90 -9.77 11.41
C PRO A 59 -5.33 -8.40 10.87
N GLY A 60 -5.83 -8.32 9.64
CA GLY A 60 -6.17 -7.07 9.00
C GLY A 60 -4.96 -6.36 8.41
N TYR A 61 -4.56 -6.78 7.21
CA TYR A 61 -3.38 -6.21 6.55
C TYR A 61 -3.65 -4.82 6.01
N ARG A 62 -2.61 -4.01 5.99
CA ARG A 62 -2.65 -2.62 5.51
C ARG A 62 -1.48 -2.38 4.56
N VAL A 63 -1.76 -1.66 3.46
CA VAL A 63 -0.73 -1.20 2.53
C VAL A 63 -0.85 0.31 2.44
N TYR A 64 0.25 1.02 2.60
CA TYR A 64 0.27 2.49 2.59
C TYR A 64 0.91 2.99 1.31
N PHE A 65 0.22 3.90 0.63
CA PHE A 65 0.69 4.42 -0.64
C PHE A 65 0.35 5.89 -0.82
N VAL A 66 1.04 6.52 -1.76
CA VAL A 66 0.71 7.87 -2.24
C VAL A 66 0.41 7.81 -3.73
N ARG A 67 -0.39 8.76 -4.20
CA ARG A 67 -0.70 8.91 -5.62
C ARG A 67 -0.01 10.16 -6.18
N ARG A 68 0.42 10.05 -7.41
CA ARG A 68 0.91 11.19 -8.20
C ARG A 68 -0.04 11.36 -9.38
N GLY A 69 -1.07 12.19 -9.20
CA GLY A 69 -2.12 12.37 -10.20
C GLY A 69 -2.87 11.06 -10.47
N ASP A 70 -3.25 10.87 -11.73
CA ASP A 70 -3.99 9.69 -12.16
C ASP A 70 -3.08 8.62 -12.77
N VAL A 71 -1.77 8.78 -12.70
CA VAL A 71 -0.84 7.96 -13.47
C VAL A 71 0.07 7.08 -12.64
N LEU A 72 0.34 7.44 -11.39
CA LEU A 72 1.35 6.77 -10.59
C LEU A 72 0.87 6.55 -9.15
N VAL A 73 1.10 5.33 -8.66
CA VAL A 73 0.93 4.97 -7.25
C VAL A 73 2.26 4.43 -6.76
N ILE A 74 2.70 4.87 -5.58
CA ILE A 74 3.93 4.40 -4.97
C ILE A 74 3.58 3.70 -3.65
N LEU A 75 3.78 2.39 -3.60
CA LEU A 75 3.56 1.58 -2.40
C LEU A 75 4.75 1.76 -1.47
N LEU A 76 4.51 2.30 -0.28
CA LEU A 76 5.57 2.70 0.64
C LEU A 76 5.96 1.60 1.63
N CYS A 77 4.99 1.12 2.38
CA CYS A 77 5.20 0.06 3.36
C CYS A 77 3.89 -0.65 3.65
N GLY A 78 3.97 -1.74 4.38
CA GLY A 78 2.83 -2.50 4.81
C GLY A 78 2.93 -2.89 6.27
N GLY A 79 1.82 -3.39 6.80
CA GLY A 79 1.73 -3.85 8.16
C GLY A 79 0.36 -4.47 8.40
N ASP A 80 -0.01 -4.56 9.65
CA ASP A 80 -1.35 -5.03 10.01
C ASP A 80 -2.00 -4.06 10.99
N LYS A 81 -3.20 -4.41 11.43
CA LYS A 81 -3.97 -3.56 12.33
C LYS A 81 -3.23 -3.25 13.64
N SER A 82 -2.42 -4.20 14.14
CA SER A 82 -1.72 -4.03 15.42
C SER A 82 -0.59 -3.01 15.36
N SER A 83 -0.04 -2.75 14.18
CA SER A 83 1.08 -1.80 13.99
C SER A 83 0.65 -0.53 13.27
N GLN A 84 -0.64 -0.31 13.11
CA GLN A 84 -1.19 0.73 12.25
C GLN A 84 -0.63 2.14 12.52
N SER A 85 -0.66 2.59 13.77
CA SER A 85 -0.20 3.95 14.09
C SER A 85 1.27 4.17 13.76
N ARG A 86 2.11 3.19 14.11
CA ARG A 86 3.54 3.23 13.83
C ARG A 86 3.80 3.21 12.33
N ASP A 87 3.07 2.37 11.60
CA ASP A 87 3.25 2.23 10.15
C ASP A 87 2.81 3.48 9.41
N ILE A 88 1.73 4.13 9.85
CA ILE A 88 1.27 5.39 9.27
C ILE A 88 2.35 6.47 9.43
N ALA A 89 2.91 6.61 10.65
CA ALA A 89 3.96 7.59 10.91
C ALA A 89 5.19 7.34 10.02
N ARG A 90 5.57 6.07 9.89
CA ARG A 90 6.71 5.67 9.05
C ARG A 90 6.44 5.94 7.58
N ALA A 91 5.25 5.61 7.09
CA ALA A 91 4.87 5.86 5.71
C ALA A 91 4.91 7.35 5.38
N LYS A 92 4.45 8.22 6.28
CA LYS A 92 4.52 9.67 6.09
C LYS A 92 5.96 10.16 5.96
N THR A 93 6.85 9.65 6.80
CA THR A 93 8.27 9.97 6.71
C THR A 93 8.86 9.52 5.37
N MET A 94 8.51 8.31 4.93
CA MET A 94 8.95 7.79 3.64
C MET A 94 8.46 8.64 2.49
N ALA A 95 7.19 9.08 2.55
CA ALA A 95 6.60 9.91 1.52
C ALA A 95 7.34 11.24 1.37
N GLU A 96 7.75 11.85 2.50
CA GLU A 96 8.50 13.09 2.50
C GLU A 96 9.86 12.96 1.79
N LYS A 97 10.44 11.77 1.80
CA LYS A 97 11.76 11.51 1.22
C LYS A 97 11.70 11.09 -0.24
N LEU A 98 10.51 10.94 -0.81
CA LEU A 98 10.39 10.59 -2.22
C LEU A 98 10.86 11.74 -3.10
N GLU A 99 11.66 11.39 -4.09
CA GLU A 99 12.06 12.33 -5.13
C GLU A 99 11.15 12.13 -6.35
N ASP A 100 10.65 13.24 -6.83
CA ASP A 100 9.77 13.22 -8.00
C ASP A 100 10.55 13.37 -9.29
#